data_ee4e8610d9231954d470b9f1b226a5cc
#
_entry.id   ee4e8610d9231954d470b9f1b226a5cc
#
_cell.length_a   1.000
_cell.length_b   1.000
_cell.length_c   1.000
_cell.angle_alpha   90.00
_cell.angle_beta   90.00
_cell.angle_gamma   90.00
#
_symmetry.space_group_name_H-M   'P 1'
#
loop_
_entity.id
_entity.type
_entity.pdbx_description
1 polymer ?
#
loop_
_entity_poly.entity_id
_entity_poly.type
_entity_poly.pdbx_seq_one_letter_code
_entity_poly.pdbx_strand_id
1 'polypeptide(L)'
;MSNYKIKCTTYGGKIGWFLRKHFSQYTSCAYLKLQFALRRKLYKNYIKLFNQRAAENNCFLPCLISIETINRCNSSCSFCPANIKNETRPFQKMDEALFKKIIAELKELNYSGYLNLYVNNEPFMDKRIEDWYRYAKEQLPKAKMLLYTNGTLLTEERFCKIIPYIDKMIINNYTTTMSLHPNVQKLFNFVKNTKEYWNKDITIQIRYINEILTNRSGVAPNKKELMYNNEICVMPFTDFTIYPNGTVGLCCSDATEKTCLGNINNESIFSVWTGKTYQNLREKIANGRSNYPFCKGCDFVDAGIRNMFIKQQLK
;
A
#
# COMPACT_ATOMS: atom_id res chain seq x y z
N MET A 1 10.01 22.02 22.29
CA MET A 1 9.37 21.03 21.37
C MET A 1 10.17 21.06 20.07
N SER A 2 10.56 19.90 19.53
CA SER A 2 11.33 19.84 18.29
C SER A 2 10.50 20.33 17.10
N ASN A 3 11.00 21.30 16.34
CA ASN A 3 10.29 21.89 15.20
C ASN A 3 10.28 21.01 13.95
N TYR A 4 10.81 19.78 13.98
CA TYR A 4 10.86 18.87 12.85
C TYR A 4 9.77 17.80 12.88
N LYS A 5 9.22 17.48 11.70
CA LYS A 5 8.15 16.47 11.52
C LYS A 5 8.65 15.04 11.33
N ILE A 6 9.97 14.82 11.23
CA ILE A 6 10.49 13.46 11.17
C ILE A 6 10.21 12.72 12.48
N LYS A 7 9.55 11.58 12.38
CA LYS A 7 9.18 10.74 13.52
C LYS A 7 9.88 9.40 13.42
N CYS A 8 10.56 9.01 14.48
CA CYS A 8 11.08 7.66 14.63
C CYS A 8 10.23 6.94 15.68
N THR A 9 9.51 5.91 15.28
CA THR A 9 8.54 5.22 16.15
C THR A 9 8.73 3.71 16.09
N THR A 10 8.59 3.04 17.22
CA THR A 10 8.38 1.59 17.23
C THR A 10 6.91 1.33 16.95
N TYR A 11 6.60 0.50 15.95
CA TYR A 11 5.21 0.20 15.59
C TYR A 11 4.48 -0.46 16.78
N GLY A 12 3.58 0.29 17.42
CA GLY A 12 2.83 -0.13 18.62
C GLY A 12 3.61 -0.08 19.94
N GLY A 13 4.76 0.62 20.00
CA GLY A 13 5.59 0.74 21.19
C GLY A 13 6.28 -0.56 21.62
N LYS A 14 7.04 -0.52 22.73
CA LYS A 14 7.76 -1.70 23.28
C LYS A 14 6.82 -2.84 23.67
N ILE A 15 5.66 -2.53 24.25
CA ILE A 15 4.63 -3.51 24.63
C ILE A 15 4.01 -4.15 23.39
N GLY A 16 3.65 -3.39 22.40
CA GLY A 16 3.10 -3.91 21.15
C GLY A 16 4.12 -4.76 20.36
N TRP A 17 5.41 -4.44 20.44
CA TRP A 17 6.48 -5.28 19.90
C TRP A 17 6.58 -6.62 20.64
N PHE A 18 6.61 -6.60 21.99
CA PHE A 18 6.68 -7.79 22.83
C PHE A 18 5.48 -8.72 22.57
N LEU A 19 4.27 -8.16 22.53
CA LEU A 19 3.06 -8.91 22.25
C LEU A 19 3.08 -9.54 20.84
N ARG A 20 3.53 -8.83 19.81
CA ARG A 20 3.65 -9.38 18.44
C ARG A 20 4.71 -10.47 18.33
N LYS A 21 5.81 -10.34 19.08
CA LYS A 21 6.88 -11.35 19.09
C LYS A 21 6.44 -12.66 19.77
N HIS A 22 5.70 -12.57 20.88
CA HIS A 22 5.43 -13.73 21.75
C HIS A 22 3.97 -14.22 21.75
N PHE A 23 3.01 -13.39 21.38
CA PHE A 23 1.57 -13.68 21.50
C PHE A 23 0.77 -13.47 20.20
N SER A 24 1.43 -13.41 19.08
CA SER A 24 0.80 -13.03 17.79
C SER A 24 -0.38 -13.93 17.37
N GLN A 25 -0.44 -15.17 17.80
CA GLN A 25 -1.52 -16.09 17.43
C GLN A 25 -2.80 -15.88 18.24
N TYR A 26 -2.73 -15.57 19.52
CA TYR A 26 -3.91 -15.53 20.43
C TYR A 26 -4.53 -14.12 20.57
N THR A 27 -3.74 -13.07 20.57
CA THR A 27 -4.25 -11.69 20.62
C THR A 27 -4.82 -11.23 19.28
N SER A 28 -4.47 -11.91 18.17
CA SER A 28 -4.86 -11.48 16.84
C SER A 28 -6.35 -11.69 16.53
N CYS A 29 -6.95 -12.82 16.93
CA CYS A 29 -8.34 -13.15 16.53
C CYS A 29 -9.39 -12.25 17.22
N ALA A 30 -9.31 -12.07 18.53
CA ALA A 30 -10.23 -11.20 19.27
C ALA A 30 -10.04 -9.72 18.89
N TYR A 31 -8.78 -9.29 18.78
CA TYR A 31 -8.46 -7.93 18.31
C TYR A 31 -8.97 -7.66 16.90
N LEU A 32 -8.76 -8.57 15.97
CA LEU A 32 -9.23 -8.45 14.59
C LEU A 32 -10.77 -8.43 14.53
N LYS A 33 -11.45 -9.32 15.27
CA LYS A 33 -12.93 -9.31 15.36
C LYS A 33 -13.45 -7.97 15.86
N LEU A 34 -12.83 -7.40 16.90
CA LEU A 34 -13.18 -6.07 17.41
C LEU A 34 -12.94 -4.98 16.34
N GLN A 35 -11.80 -5.01 15.64
CA GLN A 35 -11.49 -4.06 14.58
C GLN A 35 -12.48 -4.14 13.42
N PHE A 36 -12.91 -5.33 13.02
CA PHE A 36 -13.96 -5.51 12.01
C PHE A 36 -15.30 -4.97 12.51
N ALA A 37 -15.70 -5.28 13.73
CA ALA A 37 -16.96 -4.82 14.31
C ALA A 37 -17.05 -3.28 14.34
N LEU A 38 -15.98 -2.61 14.78
CA LEU A 38 -15.90 -1.14 14.84
C LEU A 38 -16.00 -0.48 13.47
N ARG A 39 -15.59 -1.16 12.40
CA ARG A 39 -15.58 -0.59 11.03
C ARG A 39 -16.74 -1.04 10.16
N ARG A 40 -17.46 -2.08 10.56
CA ARG A 40 -18.54 -2.68 9.76
C ARG A 40 -19.59 -1.65 9.31
N LYS A 41 -20.05 -0.81 10.24
CA LYS A 41 -21.05 0.24 9.93
C LYS A 41 -20.49 1.26 8.95
N LEU A 42 -19.27 1.74 9.20
CA LEU A 42 -18.58 2.71 8.33
C LEU A 42 -18.43 2.17 6.90
N TYR A 43 -17.97 0.93 6.77
CA TYR A 43 -17.74 0.30 5.45
C TYR A 43 -19.05 0.04 4.71
N LYS A 44 -20.10 -0.45 5.40
CA LYS A 44 -21.42 -0.64 4.80
C LYS A 44 -22.01 0.67 4.26
N ASN A 45 -21.93 1.75 5.03
CA ASN A 45 -22.41 3.06 4.60
C ASN A 45 -21.66 3.58 3.36
N TYR A 46 -20.34 3.43 3.36
CA TYR A 46 -19.52 3.84 2.22
C TYR A 46 -19.81 3.02 0.96
N ILE A 47 -19.92 1.69 1.07
CA ILE A 47 -20.26 0.80 -0.05
C ILE A 47 -21.63 1.17 -0.62
N LYS A 48 -22.60 1.45 0.23
CA LYS A 48 -23.94 1.92 -0.21
C LYS A 48 -23.82 3.20 -1.04
N LEU A 49 -23.11 4.20 -0.53
CA LEU A 49 -22.88 5.47 -1.23
C LEU A 49 -22.12 5.26 -2.55
N PHE A 50 -21.08 4.41 -2.54
CA PHE A 50 -20.31 4.08 -3.74
C PHE A 50 -21.20 3.50 -4.83
N ASN A 51 -22.06 2.53 -4.48
CA ASN A 51 -22.96 1.87 -5.43
C ASN A 51 -24.04 2.82 -5.97
N GLN A 52 -24.55 3.72 -5.14
CA GLN A 52 -25.49 4.77 -5.59
C GLN A 52 -24.84 5.67 -6.64
N ARG A 53 -23.64 6.18 -6.37
CA ARG A 53 -22.89 7.03 -7.31
C ARG A 53 -22.50 6.28 -8.59
N ALA A 54 -22.13 5.02 -8.48
CA ALA A 54 -21.82 4.19 -9.65
C ALA A 54 -23.04 4.01 -10.57
N ALA A 55 -24.24 3.83 -10.01
CA ALA A 55 -25.49 3.76 -10.75
C ALA A 55 -25.85 5.08 -11.47
N GLU A 56 -25.40 6.22 -10.93
CA GLU A 56 -25.59 7.56 -11.51
C GLU A 56 -24.45 7.96 -12.47
N ASN A 57 -23.57 7.02 -12.87
CA ASN A 57 -22.37 7.27 -13.67
C ASN A 57 -21.40 8.32 -13.06
N ASN A 58 -21.46 8.51 -11.75
CA ASN A 58 -20.62 9.42 -10.97
C ASN A 58 -19.77 8.65 -9.95
N CYS A 59 -19.08 7.61 -10.40
CA CYS A 59 -18.29 6.72 -9.56
C CYS A 59 -17.10 7.47 -8.94
N PHE A 60 -16.82 7.22 -7.66
CA PHE A 60 -15.60 7.69 -7.04
C PHE A 60 -14.38 7.09 -7.72
N LEU A 61 -13.37 7.91 -7.99
CA LEU A 61 -12.04 7.42 -8.34
C LEU A 61 -11.39 6.70 -7.15
N PRO A 62 -10.41 5.81 -7.39
CA PRO A 62 -9.69 5.16 -6.30
C PRO A 62 -9.08 6.18 -5.32
N CYS A 63 -9.20 5.92 -4.02
CA CYS A 63 -8.51 6.69 -2.99
C CYS A 63 -7.00 6.56 -3.10
N LEU A 64 -6.55 5.34 -3.42
CA LEU A 64 -5.14 5.00 -3.57
C LEU A 64 -4.92 4.22 -4.86
N ILE A 65 -4.01 4.73 -5.69
CA ILE A 65 -3.47 4.00 -6.83
C ILE A 65 -2.04 3.57 -6.50
N SER A 66 -1.77 2.28 -6.64
CA SER A 66 -0.46 1.68 -6.39
C SER A 66 0.09 1.09 -7.68
N ILE A 67 1.29 1.52 -8.07
CA ILE A 67 1.97 1.09 -9.30
C ILE A 67 3.24 0.35 -8.90
N GLU A 68 3.33 -0.94 -9.20
CA GLU A 68 4.57 -1.70 -9.01
C GLU A 68 5.49 -1.47 -10.20
N THR A 69 6.54 -0.68 -10.04
CA THR A 69 7.45 -0.32 -11.15
C THR A 69 8.44 -1.44 -11.48
N ILE A 70 8.73 -2.28 -10.49
CA ILE A 70 9.58 -3.47 -10.55
C ILE A 70 9.09 -4.46 -9.51
N ASN A 71 9.06 -5.75 -9.81
CA ASN A 71 8.60 -6.77 -8.87
C ASN A 71 9.73 -7.41 -8.07
N ARG A 72 10.65 -6.64 -7.53
CA ARG A 72 11.79 -7.13 -6.73
C ARG A 72 11.98 -6.32 -5.46
N CYS A 73 12.43 -7.02 -4.43
CA CYS A 73 12.83 -6.44 -3.16
C CYS A 73 14.15 -7.05 -2.70
N ASN A 74 15.01 -6.26 -2.09
CA ASN A 74 16.29 -6.68 -1.54
C ASN A 74 16.21 -7.14 -0.07
N SER A 75 15.02 -7.15 0.53
CA SER A 75 14.81 -7.54 1.93
C SER A 75 14.43 -9.01 2.06
N SER A 76 14.67 -9.59 3.26
CA SER A 76 14.35 -10.99 3.61
C SER A 76 13.27 -11.10 4.69
N CYS A 77 12.35 -10.14 4.79
CA CYS A 77 11.29 -10.12 5.80
C CYS A 77 10.47 -11.42 5.77
N SER A 78 10.37 -12.11 6.93
CA SER A 78 9.75 -13.43 7.01
C SER A 78 8.25 -13.46 6.67
N PHE A 79 7.55 -12.33 6.81
CA PHE A 79 6.13 -12.17 6.53
C PHE A 79 5.83 -11.82 5.06
N CYS A 80 6.84 -11.50 4.25
CA CYS A 80 6.64 -10.98 2.90
C CYS A 80 6.80 -12.08 1.84
N PRO A 81 5.77 -12.37 1.02
CA PRO A 81 5.90 -13.34 -0.06
C PRO A 81 6.78 -12.86 -1.22
N ALA A 82 6.95 -11.55 -1.39
CA ALA A 82 7.78 -10.93 -2.43
C ALA A 82 9.19 -10.53 -1.91
N ASN A 83 9.73 -11.24 -0.92
CA ASN A 83 11.09 -11.02 -0.44
C ASN A 83 12.10 -11.80 -1.29
N ILE A 84 13.40 -11.49 -1.14
CA ILE A 84 14.48 -12.10 -1.91
C ILE A 84 14.52 -13.64 -1.88
N LYS A 85 13.94 -14.27 -0.84
CA LYS A 85 13.92 -15.73 -0.67
C LYS A 85 12.66 -16.39 -1.24
N ASN A 86 11.55 -15.67 -1.26
CA ASN A 86 10.21 -16.22 -1.53
C ASN A 86 9.61 -15.74 -2.85
N GLU A 87 10.22 -14.78 -3.52
CA GLU A 87 9.73 -14.28 -4.80
C GLU A 87 9.81 -15.38 -5.89
N THR A 88 8.67 -15.76 -6.40
CA THR A 88 8.55 -16.80 -7.43
C THR A 88 8.10 -16.24 -8.79
N ARG A 89 7.69 -14.98 -8.84
CA ARG A 89 7.28 -14.35 -10.10
C ARG A 89 8.50 -14.16 -11.02
N PRO A 90 8.36 -14.33 -12.35
CA PRO A 90 9.38 -13.89 -13.29
C PRO A 90 9.77 -12.42 -13.04
N PHE A 91 11.02 -12.06 -13.30
CA PHE A 91 11.43 -10.68 -13.21
C PHE A 91 10.63 -9.81 -14.17
N GLN A 92 10.04 -8.74 -13.64
CA GLN A 92 9.30 -7.77 -14.44
C GLN A 92 9.69 -6.34 -14.02
N LYS A 93 9.75 -5.49 -15.03
CA LYS A 93 10.00 -4.06 -14.90
C LYS A 93 9.02 -3.33 -15.81
N MET A 94 8.28 -2.37 -15.28
CA MET A 94 7.30 -1.62 -16.04
C MET A 94 7.97 -0.86 -17.18
N ASP A 95 7.36 -0.93 -18.36
CA ASP A 95 7.78 -0.12 -19.49
C ASP A 95 7.50 1.36 -19.26
N GLU A 96 8.37 2.22 -19.77
CA GLU A 96 8.24 3.66 -19.58
C GLU A 96 7.01 4.22 -20.33
N ALA A 97 6.68 3.68 -21.50
CA ALA A 97 5.51 4.09 -22.27
C ALA A 97 4.22 3.75 -21.49
N LEU A 98 4.17 2.55 -20.87
CA LEU A 98 3.05 2.17 -20.02
C LEU A 98 2.93 3.10 -18.79
N PHE A 99 4.04 3.43 -18.12
CA PHE A 99 4.02 4.36 -17.00
C PHE A 99 3.50 5.74 -17.41
N LYS A 100 4.00 6.29 -18.53
CA LYS A 100 3.54 7.58 -19.07
C LYS A 100 2.07 7.56 -19.46
N LYS A 101 1.59 6.46 -20.07
CA LYS A 101 0.15 6.24 -20.35
C LYS A 101 -0.69 6.34 -19.09
N ILE A 102 -0.31 5.59 -18.02
CA ILE A 102 -1.01 5.61 -16.73
C ILE A 102 -1.09 7.04 -16.18
N ILE A 103 0.03 7.77 -16.16
CA ILE A 103 0.07 9.14 -15.64
C ILE A 103 -0.78 10.10 -16.50
N ALA A 104 -0.76 9.94 -17.82
CA ALA A 104 -1.57 10.77 -18.73
C ALA A 104 -3.09 10.53 -18.48
N GLU A 105 -3.53 9.28 -18.37
CA GLU A 105 -4.93 8.97 -18.05
C GLU A 105 -5.36 9.53 -16.68
N LEU A 106 -4.49 9.45 -15.67
CA LEU A 106 -4.78 10.04 -14.35
C LEU A 106 -4.87 11.58 -14.41
N LYS A 107 -4.09 12.21 -15.28
CA LYS A 107 -4.15 13.66 -15.54
C LYS A 107 -5.49 14.04 -16.17
N GLU A 108 -5.93 13.30 -17.18
CA GLU A 108 -7.25 13.49 -17.81
C GLU A 108 -8.40 13.34 -16.81
N LEU A 109 -8.30 12.36 -15.91
CA LEU A 109 -9.25 12.13 -14.82
C LEU A 109 -9.16 13.18 -13.70
N ASN A 110 -8.25 14.16 -13.80
CA ASN A 110 -7.99 15.18 -12.76
C ASN A 110 -7.77 14.53 -11.37
N TYR A 111 -7.00 13.45 -11.33
CA TYR A 111 -6.81 12.63 -10.14
C TYR A 111 -6.17 13.42 -8.99
N SER A 112 -6.79 13.33 -7.81
CA SER A 112 -6.36 14.03 -6.60
C SER A 112 -6.19 13.12 -5.38
N GLY A 113 -6.29 11.80 -5.60
CA GLY A 113 -6.09 10.79 -4.56
C GLY A 113 -4.61 10.56 -4.23
N TYR A 114 -4.35 9.47 -3.55
CA TYR A 114 -2.99 9.05 -3.21
C TYR A 114 -2.40 8.20 -4.33
N LEU A 115 -1.14 8.49 -4.70
CA LEU A 115 -0.36 7.69 -5.66
C LEU A 115 0.91 7.20 -4.97
N ASN A 116 1.19 5.89 -5.10
CA ASN A 116 2.49 5.35 -4.74
C ASN A 116 3.06 4.48 -5.86
N LEU A 117 4.38 4.50 -6.02
CA LEU A 117 5.10 3.69 -7.00
C LEU A 117 5.68 2.43 -6.33
N TYR A 118 4.82 1.74 -5.58
CA TYR A 118 5.16 0.61 -4.74
C TYR A 118 3.92 -0.29 -4.54
N VAL A 119 4.12 -1.60 -4.56
CA VAL A 119 3.12 -2.61 -4.15
C VAL A 119 3.77 -3.67 -3.27
N ASN A 120 4.56 -4.59 -3.83
CA ASN A 120 5.25 -5.67 -3.15
C ASN A 120 6.77 -5.70 -3.46
N ASN A 121 7.37 -4.54 -3.63
CA ASN A 121 8.76 -4.36 -4.05
C ASN A 121 9.51 -3.42 -3.10
N GLU A 122 10.81 -3.24 -3.33
CA GLU A 122 11.57 -2.10 -2.81
C GLU A 122 11.73 -1.09 -3.96
N PRO A 123 11.09 0.10 -3.86
CA PRO A 123 11.09 1.05 -4.98
C PRO A 123 12.49 1.52 -5.40
N PHE A 124 13.41 1.65 -4.45
CA PHE A 124 14.79 2.07 -4.75
C PHE A 124 15.64 1.01 -5.47
N MET A 125 15.14 -0.20 -5.73
CA MET A 125 15.73 -1.13 -6.68
C MET A 125 15.50 -0.72 -8.14
N ASP A 126 14.47 0.07 -8.43
CA ASP A 126 14.29 0.69 -9.74
C ASP A 126 15.11 1.99 -9.80
N LYS A 127 16.10 2.04 -10.67
CA LYS A 127 16.98 3.22 -10.84
C LYS A 127 16.26 4.45 -11.41
N ARG A 128 15.01 4.29 -11.89
CA ARG A 128 14.19 5.36 -12.47
C ARG A 128 13.27 6.00 -11.45
N ILE A 129 13.24 5.49 -10.21
CA ILE A 129 12.18 5.81 -9.25
C ILE A 129 12.12 7.31 -8.91
N GLU A 130 13.26 7.98 -8.79
CA GLU A 130 13.34 9.40 -8.50
C GLU A 130 12.74 10.24 -9.65
N ASP A 131 13.11 9.92 -10.89
CA ASP A 131 12.61 10.59 -12.09
C ASP A 131 11.11 10.30 -12.29
N TRP A 132 10.65 9.10 -11.96
CA TRP A 132 9.24 8.74 -12.10
C TRP A 132 8.36 9.43 -11.06
N TYR A 133 8.81 9.60 -9.82
CA TYR A 133 8.09 10.42 -8.83
C TYR A 133 8.07 11.89 -9.24
N ARG A 134 9.19 12.43 -9.76
CA ARG A 134 9.23 13.78 -10.29
C ARG A 134 8.20 13.96 -11.39
N TYR A 135 8.28 13.13 -12.44
CA TYR A 135 7.36 13.18 -13.57
C TYR A 135 5.89 13.07 -13.12
N ALA A 136 5.58 12.08 -12.26
CA ALA A 136 4.23 11.92 -11.75
C ALA A 136 3.73 13.16 -11.00
N LYS A 137 4.56 13.76 -10.12
CA LYS A 137 4.16 14.96 -9.37
C LYS A 137 3.97 16.17 -10.24
N GLU A 138 4.81 16.36 -11.26
CA GLU A 138 4.69 17.45 -12.25
C GLU A 138 3.39 17.33 -13.06
N GLN A 139 3.04 16.12 -13.51
CA GLN A 139 1.82 15.88 -14.28
C GLN A 139 0.54 15.86 -13.42
N LEU A 140 0.65 15.46 -12.15
CA LEU A 140 -0.47 15.30 -11.21
C LEU A 140 -0.27 16.17 -9.96
N PRO A 141 -0.29 17.49 -10.05
CA PRO A 141 0.03 18.39 -8.93
C PRO A 141 -0.95 18.24 -7.75
N LYS A 142 -2.20 17.84 -8.02
CA LYS A 142 -3.24 17.62 -6.99
C LYS A 142 -3.11 16.27 -6.29
N ALA A 143 -2.48 15.28 -6.91
CA ALA A 143 -2.28 13.96 -6.31
C ALA A 143 -1.27 14.03 -5.16
N LYS A 144 -1.49 13.19 -4.15
CA LYS A 144 -0.62 13.07 -2.97
C LYS A 144 0.33 11.90 -3.15
N MET A 145 1.61 12.21 -3.32
CA MET A 145 2.66 11.20 -3.54
C MET A 145 3.05 10.54 -2.22
N LEU A 146 2.84 9.23 -2.13
CA LEU A 146 3.28 8.40 -1.02
C LEU A 146 4.52 7.61 -1.43
N LEU A 147 5.49 7.51 -0.54
CA LEU A 147 6.66 6.67 -0.71
C LEU A 147 6.82 5.74 0.49
N TYR A 148 6.81 4.44 0.23
CA TYR A 148 7.17 3.41 1.19
C TYR A 148 8.49 2.76 0.75
N THR A 149 9.42 2.60 1.68
CA THR A 149 10.72 1.94 1.43
C THR A 149 11.21 1.23 2.70
N ASN A 150 12.05 0.22 2.54
CA ASN A 150 12.78 -0.36 3.67
C ASN A 150 13.99 0.52 4.10
N GLY A 151 14.35 1.51 3.30
CA GLY A 151 15.38 2.50 3.57
C GLY A 151 16.82 2.02 3.37
N THR A 152 17.05 0.74 3.05
CA THR A 152 18.42 0.20 2.95
C THR A 152 19.19 0.74 1.75
N LEU A 153 18.49 1.13 0.68
CA LEU A 153 19.05 1.72 -0.54
C LEU A 153 18.87 3.24 -0.63
N LEU A 154 18.27 3.86 0.39
CA LEU A 154 18.00 5.29 0.43
C LEU A 154 19.21 6.03 1.01
N THR A 155 20.09 6.51 0.13
CA THR A 155 21.20 7.40 0.49
C THR A 155 20.71 8.84 0.64
N GLU A 156 21.53 9.72 1.25
CA GLU A 156 21.23 11.15 1.35
C GLU A 156 21.04 11.79 -0.03
N GLU A 157 21.90 11.42 -1.00
CA GLU A 157 21.77 11.89 -2.39
C GLU A 157 20.42 11.51 -3.00
N ARG A 158 20.01 10.24 -2.90
CA ARG A 158 18.72 9.75 -3.42
C ARG A 158 17.54 10.41 -2.70
N PHE A 159 17.69 10.61 -1.37
CA PHE A 159 16.70 11.33 -0.59
C PHE A 159 16.52 12.76 -1.08
N CYS A 160 17.61 13.51 -1.26
CA CYS A 160 17.54 14.90 -1.76
C CYS A 160 16.88 14.99 -3.15
N LYS A 161 17.12 14.01 -4.03
CA LYS A 161 16.51 13.96 -5.36
C LYS A 161 15.01 13.71 -5.33
N ILE A 162 14.52 12.88 -4.41
CA ILE A 162 13.12 12.43 -4.42
C ILE A 162 12.21 13.24 -3.49
N ILE A 163 12.70 13.74 -2.36
CA ILE A 163 11.88 14.36 -1.32
C ILE A 163 11.11 15.61 -1.76
N PRO A 164 11.55 16.41 -2.74
CA PRO A 164 10.75 17.53 -3.25
C PRO A 164 9.39 17.10 -3.79
N TYR A 165 9.28 15.90 -4.33
CA TYR A 165 8.11 15.37 -5.02
C TYR A 165 7.23 14.47 -4.12
N ILE A 166 7.61 14.27 -2.85
CA ILE A 166 6.92 13.37 -1.91
C ILE A 166 6.12 14.19 -0.89
N ASP A 167 4.84 13.86 -0.77
CA ASP A 167 3.96 14.44 0.26
C ASP A 167 4.09 13.67 1.59
N LYS A 168 4.33 12.35 1.54
CA LYS A 168 4.55 11.53 2.73
C LYS A 168 5.51 10.39 2.45
N MET A 169 6.55 10.27 3.28
CA MET A 169 7.52 9.18 3.24
C MET A 169 7.38 8.29 4.48
N ILE A 170 7.32 6.97 4.27
CA ILE A 170 7.32 5.98 5.34
C ILE A 170 8.49 5.02 5.10
N ILE A 171 9.44 5.04 6.02
CA ILE A 171 10.60 4.14 6.02
C ILE A 171 10.30 3.01 7.00
N ASN A 172 10.01 1.82 6.47
CA ASN A 172 9.82 0.61 7.26
C ASN A 172 11.19 -0.03 7.52
N ASN A 173 11.83 0.38 8.58
CA ASN A 173 13.16 -0.09 8.96
C ASN A 173 13.06 -1.46 9.65
N TYR A 174 13.27 -2.53 8.89
CA TYR A 174 13.20 -3.91 9.36
C TYR A 174 14.58 -4.42 9.75
N THR A 175 14.78 -4.76 11.04
CA THR A 175 16.03 -5.34 11.55
C THR A 175 15.74 -6.45 12.56
N THR A 176 16.73 -7.29 12.83
CA THR A 176 16.65 -8.34 13.86
C THR A 176 16.77 -7.79 15.28
N THR A 177 17.40 -6.64 15.44
CA THR A 177 17.74 -6.02 16.73
C THR A 177 16.85 -4.85 17.11
N MET A 178 15.89 -4.46 16.24
CA MET A 178 15.06 -3.26 16.42
C MET A 178 15.89 -1.95 16.47
N SER A 179 17.10 -1.97 15.92
CA SER A 179 17.93 -0.79 15.70
C SER A 179 17.69 -0.18 14.32
N LEU A 180 18.16 1.03 14.09
CA LEU A 180 18.13 1.61 12.76
C LEU A 180 19.19 0.94 11.87
N HIS A 181 18.82 0.67 10.61
CA HIS A 181 19.79 0.31 9.58
C HIS A 181 20.78 1.47 9.37
N PRO A 182 22.08 1.22 9.09
CA PRO A 182 23.07 2.29 8.98
C PRO A 182 22.68 3.45 8.05
N ASN A 183 22.14 3.18 6.87
CA ASN A 183 21.68 4.22 5.95
C ASN A 183 20.49 5.00 6.52
N VAL A 184 19.56 4.33 7.20
CA VAL A 184 18.40 4.99 7.83
C VAL A 184 18.84 5.86 9.01
N GLN A 185 19.85 5.42 9.78
CA GLN A 185 20.43 6.22 10.86
C GLN A 185 21.15 7.48 10.33
N LYS A 186 21.93 7.34 9.25
CA LYS A 186 22.58 8.48 8.58
C LYS A 186 21.53 9.47 8.10
N LEU A 187 20.51 8.99 7.38
CA LEU A 187 19.42 9.83 6.87
C LEU A 187 18.65 10.52 8.00
N PHE A 188 18.35 9.81 9.11
CA PHE A 188 17.68 10.41 10.26
C PHE A 188 18.48 11.59 10.83
N ASN A 189 19.79 11.42 11.00
CA ASN A 189 20.69 12.46 11.49
C ASN A 189 20.77 13.63 10.49
N PHE A 190 20.88 13.33 9.20
CA PHE A 190 20.91 14.34 8.13
C PHE A 190 19.64 15.21 8.14
N VAL A 191 18.46 14.60 8.11
CA VAL A 191 17.19 15.33 8.10
C VAL A 191 16.97 16.12 9.40
N LYS A 192 17.39 15.56 10.55
CA LYS A 192 17.30 16.26 11.83
C LYS A 192 18.15 17.53 11.86
N ASN A 193 19.30 17.51 11.21
CA ASN A 193 20.27 18.61 11.20
C ASN A 193 20.03 19.60 10.03
N THR A 194 19.15 19.29 9.08
CA THR A 194 18.90 20.12 7.90
C THR A 194 17.51 20.74 7.98
N LYS A 195 17.44 22.04 8.34
CA LYS A 195 16.17 22.78 8.57
C LYS A 195 15.20 22.74 7.38
N GLU A 196 15.72 22.71 6.16
CA GLU A 196 14.96 22.61 4.91
C GLU A 196 13.95 21.45 4.92
N TYR A 197 14.30 20.32 5.54
CA TYR A 197 13.47 19.12 5.55
C TYR A 197 12.54 18.98 6.76
N TRP A 198 12.57 19.93 7.69
CA TRP A 198 11.79 19.82 8.92
C TRP A 198 10.27 19.80 8.70
N ASN A 199 9.79 20.39 7.60
CA ASN A 199 8.37 20.40 7.25
C ASN A 199 7.90 19.17 6.47
N LYS A 200 8.81 18.27 6.08
CA LYS A 200 8.47 17.05 5.33
C LYS A 200 7.85 15.99 6.25
N ASP A 201 6.75 15.35 5.81
CA ASP A 201 6.11 14.27 6.57
C ASP A 201 6.89 12.96 6.35
N ILE A 202 7.85 12.70 7.23
CA ILE A 202 8.71 11.52 7.21
C ILE A 202 8.49 10.71 8.47
N THR A 203 8.14 9.44 8.33
CA THR A 203 7.97 8.51 9.43
C THR A 203 8.90 7.32 9.27
N ILE A 204 9.82 7.12 10.20
CA ILE A 204 10.64 5.93 10.33
C ILE A 204 9.94 4.98 11.30
N GLN A 205 9.51 3.83 10.81
CA GLN A 205 8.93 2.78 11.63
C GLN A 205 9.98 1.71 11.93
N ILE A 206 10.42 1.63 13.17
CA ILE A 206 11.33 0.56 13.61
C ILE A 206 10.51 -0.71 13.79
N ARG A 207 10.87 -1.76 13.07
CA ARG A 207 10.13 -3.01 12.99
C ARG A 207 11.05 -4.21 13.08
N TYR A 208 10.49 -5.32 13.57
CA TYR A 208 11.21 -6.59 13.64
C TYR A 208 11.06 -7.34 12.31
N ILE A 209 12.18 -7.78 11.72
CA ILE A 209 12.18 -8.41 10.39
C ILE A 209 11.41 -9.75 10.36
N ASN A 210 11.28 -10.41 11.52
CA ASN A 210 10.58 -11.68 11.66
C ASN A 210 9.21 -11.53 12.36
N GLU A 211 8.62 -10.33 12.36
CA GLU A 211 7.28 -10.15 12.92
C GLU A 211 6.22 -10.93 12.14
N ILE A 212 5.10 -11.24 12.78
CA ILE A 212 3.95 -11.87 12.13
C ILE A 212 2.92 -10.77 11.85
N LEU A 213 2.59 -10.60 10.57
CA LEU A 213 1.62 -9.61 10.10
C LEU A 213 0.32 -10.28 9.65
N THR A 214 -0.26 -9.77 8.58
CA THR A 214 -1.43 -10.36 7.92
C THR A 214 -1.03 -11.62 7.15
N ASN A 215 -1.97 -12.55 7.00
CA ASN A 215 -1.75 -13.79 6.26
C ASN A 215 -1.74 -13.60 4.73
N ARG A 216 -2.07 -12.37 4.23
CA ARG A 216 -2.14 -12.03 2.80
C ARG A 216 -2.89 -13.10 1.99
N SER A 217 -4.10 -13.44 2.41
CA SER A 217 -4.90 -14.53 1.82
C SER A 217 -4.20 -15.91 1.83
N GLY A 218 -3.37 -16.16 2.81
CA GLY A 218 -2.66 -17.42 2.99
C GLY A 218 -1.32 -17.52 2.23
N VAL A 219 -0.88 -16.45 1.54
CA VAL A 219 0.42 -16.46 0.82
C VAL A 219 1.58 -15.94 1.66
N ALA A 220 1.33 -15.40 2.86
CA ALA A 220 2.41 -14.98 3.76
C ALA A 220 3.24 -16.18 4.23
N PRO A 221 4.58 -16.16 4.13
CA PRO A 221 5.42 -17.31 4.43
C PRO A 221 5.32 -17.80 5.88
N ASN A 222 5.18 -16.86 6.83
CA ASN A 222 5.18 -17.14 8.26
C ASN A 222 3.79 -17.12 8.93
N LYS A 223 2.72 -16.93 8.17
CA LYS A 223 1.33 -16.99 8.64
C LYS A 223 0.41 -17.48 7.54
N LYS A 224 0.23 -18.78 7.45
CA LYS A 224 -0.64 -19.43 6.46
C LYS A 224 -2.06 -19.73 6.97
N GLU A 225 -2.30 -19.60 8.27
CA GLU A 225 -3.62 -19.81 8.85
C GLU A 225 -4.67 -18.91 8.22
N LEU A 226 -5.74 -19.51 7.72
CA LEU A 226 -6.85 -18.79 7.12
C LEU A 226 -7.82 -18.36 8.22
N MET A 227 -8.14 -17.07 8.25
CA MET A 227 -9.15 -16.56 9.14
C MET A 227 -10.51 -16.56 8.41
N TYR A 228 -11.28 -17.63 8.60
CA TYR A 228 -12.62 -17.71 8.01
C TYR A 228 -13.54 -16.68 8.68
N ASN A 229 -13.71 -15.56 8.05
CA ASN A 229 -14.66 -14.55 8.43
C ASN A 229 -15.43 -14.07 7.18
N ASN A 230 -16.69 -13.70 7.38
CA ASN A 230 -17.50 -13.13 6.31
C ASN A 230 -17.54 -11.59 6.38
N GLU A 231 -16.48 -10.97 6.88
CA GLU A 231 -16.39 -9.51 6.95
C GLU A 231 -16.19 -8.89 5.56
N ILE A 232 -16.78 -7.74 5.38
CA ILE A 232 -16.63 -6.95 4.16
C ILE A 232 -15.22 -6.36 4.06
N CYS A 233 -14.78 -6.07 2.84
CA CYS A 233 -13.51 -5.41 2.56
C CYS A 233 -13.74 -4.17 1.69
N VAL A 234 -13.12 -3.05 2.04
CA VAL A 234 -13.25 -1.80 1.28
C VAL A 234 -12.22 -1.67 0.16
N MET A 235 -11.19 -2.52 0.14
CA MET A 235 -10.10 -2.40 -0.85
C MET A 235 -10.60 -2.34 -2.30
N PRO A 236 -11.58 -3.16 -2.76
CA PRO A 236 -12.09 -3.06 -4.12
C PRO A 236 -12.86 -1.77 -4.43
N PHE A 237 -13.17 -0.99 -3.41
CA PHE A 237 -13.92 0.28 -3.52
C PHE A 237 -13.01 1.52 -3.32
N THR A 238 -11.75 1.31 -2.93
CA THR A 238 -10.83 2.40 -2.58
C THR A 238 -9.47 2.30 -3.24
N ASP A 239 -9.07 1.12 -3.70
CA ASP A 239 -7.72 0.85 -4.19
C ASP A 239 -7.71 0.37 -5.64
N PHE A 240 -6.66 0.76 -6.35
CA PHE A 240 -6.36 0.29 -7.69
C PHE A 240 -4.87 -0.08 -7.76
N THR A 241 -4.59 -1.34 -8.07
CA THR A 241 -3.22 -1.87 -8.04
C THR A 241 -2.80 -2.28 -9.44
N ILE A 242 -1.69 -1.75 -9.93
CA ILE A 242 -1.15 -2.04 -11.27
C ILE A 242 0.22 -2.70 -11.10
N TYR A 243 0.40 -3.88 -11.70
CA TYR A 243 1.67 -4.60 -11.74
C TYR A 243 2.54 -4.17 -12.92
N PRO A 244 3.86 -4.55 -12.94
CA PRO A 244 4.78 -4.06 -13.96
C PRO A 244 4.38 -4.40 -15.41
N ASN A 245 3.64 -5.48 -15.62
CA ASN A 245 3.12 -5.92 -16.91
C ASN A 245 1.79 -5.26 -17.31
N GLY A 246 1.31 -4.29 -16.54
CA GLY A 246 0.04 -3.61 -16.77
C GLY A 246 -1.19 -4.33 -16.22
N THR A 247 -1.06 -5.55 -15.71
CA THR A 247 -2.18 -6.28 -15.08
C THR A 247 -2.68 -5.53 -13.87
N VAL A 248 -3.99 -5.41 -13.73
CA VAL A 248 -4.66 -4.84 -12.57
C VAL A 248 -5.03 -5.94 -11.60
N GLY A 249 -4.41 -5.91 -10.41
CA GLY A 249 -4.69 -6.84 -9.32
C GLY A 249 -5.74 -6.32 -8.35
N LEU A 250 -6.24 -7.21 -7.51
CA LEU A 250 -7.30 -6.89 -6.56
C LEU A 250 -6.83 -5.91 -5.46
N CYS A 251 -5.66 -6.16 -4.89
CA CYS A 251 -5.09 -5.34 -3.81
C CYS A 251 -3.65 -5.74 -3.49
N CYS A 252 -2.97 -4.98 -2.63
CA CYS A 252 -1.58 -5.26 -2.20
C CYS A 252 -1.38 -6.62 -1.49
N SER A 253 -2.43 -7.31 -1.06
CA SER A 253 -2.32 -8.67 -0.50
C SER A 253 -2.12 -9.73 -1.59
N ASP A 254 -2.45 -9.43 -2.84
CA ASP A 254 -2.19 -10.32 -3.98
C ASP A 254 -0.74 -10.16 -4.48
N ALA A 255 0.20 -10.55 -3.64
CA ALA A 255 1.63 -10.42 -3.95
C ALA A 255 2.13 -11.41 -5.00
N THR A 256 1.31 -12.34 -5.42
CA THR A 256 1.64 -13.39 -6.40
C THR A 256 0.87 -13.24 -7.72
N GLU A 257 0.19 -12.11 -7.91
CA GLU A 257 -0.57 -11.77 -9.14
C GLU A 257 -1.59 -12.85 -9.56
N LYS A 258 -2.29 -13.42 -8.56
CA LYS A 258 -3.32 -14.45 -8.79
C LYS A 258 -4.64 -13.89 -9.29
N THR A 259 -4.88 -12.59 -9.15
CA THR A 259 -6.10 -11.94 -9.60
C THR A 259 -5.81 -11.05 -10.81
N CYS A 260 -6.73 -11.05 -11.78
CA CYS A 260 -6.66 -10.15 -12.93
C CYS A 260 -8.04 -9.49 -13.11
N LEU A 261 -8.09 -8.18 -12.92
CA LEU A 261 -9.31 -7.39 -13.05
C LEU A 261 -9.35 -6.60 -14.36
N GLY A 262 -8.26 -6.60 -15.11
CA GLY A 262 -8.06 -5.93 -16.40
C GLY A 262 -6.58 -5.73 -16.70
N ASN A 263 -6.26 -5.11 -17.84
CA ASN A 263 -4.88 -4.82 -18.20
C ASN A 263 -4.75 -3.44 -18.87
N ILE A 264 -3.95 -2.55 -18.26
CA ILE A 264 -3.80 -1.16 -18.69
C ILE A 264 -3.07 -1.01 -20.03
N ASN A 265 -2.42 -2.05 -20.55
CA ASN A 265 -1.91 -1.99 -21.92
C ASN A 265 -3.04 -1.85 -22.95
N ASN A 266 -4.19 -2.49 -22.70
CA ASN A 266 -5.30 -2.60 -23.65
C ASN A 266 -6.54 -1.81 -23.25
N GLU A 267 -6.61 -1.38 -21.98
CA GLU A 267 -7.79 -0.75 -21.38
C GLU A 267 -7.39 0.58 -20.70
N SER A 268 -8.35 1.47 -20.49
CA SER A 268 -8.11 2.65 -19.64
C SER A 268 -8.31 2.33 -18.16
N ILE A 269 -7.68 3.13 -17.28
CA ILE A 269 -7.88 3.02 -15.82
C ILE A 269 -9.37 3.12 -15.48
N PHE A 270 -10.07 4.07 -16.10
CA PHE A 270 -11.49 4.29 -15.83
C PHE A 270 -12.35 3.13 -16.31
N SER A 271 -12.07 2.57 -17.50
CA SER A 271 -12.82 1.42 -18.03
C SER A 271 -12.63 0.17 -17.18
N VAL A 272 -11.41 -0.11 -16.69
CA VAL A 272 -11.18 -1.22 -15.77
C VAL A 272 -11.86 -0.97 -14.43
N TRP A 273 -11.72 0.23 -13.85
CA TRP A 273 -12.27 0.58 -12.54
C TRP A 273 -13.79 0.49 -12.48
N THR A 274 -14.49 0.91 -13.56
CA THR A 274 -15.96 0.87 -13.68
C THR A 274 -16.46 -0.37 -14.40
N GLY A 275 -15.55 -1.20 -14.91
CA GLY A 275 -15.86 -2.36 -15.73
C GLY A 275 -16.55 -3.51 -14.99
N LYS A 276 -17.19 -4.39 -15.75
CA LYS A 276 -18.00 -5.50 -15.25
C LYS A 276 -17.22 -6.45 -14.31
N THR A 277 -15.94 -6.68 -14.58
CA THR A 277 -15.09 -7.54 -13.75
C THR A 277 -14.93 -6.98 -12.34
N TYR A 278 -14.68 -5.68 -12.22
CA TYR A 278 -14.58 -4.99 -10.93
C TYR A 278 -15.97 -4.91 -10.23
N GLN A 279 -17.05 -4.67 -10.98
CA GLN A 279 -18.39 -4.64 -10.43
C GLN A 279 -18.79 -6.00 -9.82
N ASN A 280 -18.58 -7.09 -10.54
CA ASN A 280 -18.83 -8.45 -10.06
C ASN A 280 -18.03 -8.79 -8.80
N LEU A 281 -16.76 -8.35 -8.75
CA LEU A 281 -15.92 -8.50 -7.56
C LEU A 281 -16.52 -7.71 -6.38
N ARG A 282 -16.88 -6.44 -6.59
CA ARG A 282 -17.46 -5.57 -5.54
C ARG A 282 -18.74 -6.14 -4.96
N GLU A 283 -19.63 -6.64 -5.80
CA GLU A 283 -20.87 -7.30 -5.37
C GLU A 283 -20.59 -8.48 -4.44
N LYS A 284 -19.68 -9.36 -4.82
CA LYS A 284 -19.27 -10.51 -3.99
C LYS A 284 -18.69 -10.04 -2.65
N ILE A 285 -17.77 -9.09 -2.65
CA ILE A 285 -17.09 -8.61 -1.44
C ILE A 285 -18.02 -7.77 -0.53
N ALA A 286 -18.96 -7.04 -1.08
CA ALA A 286 -19.98 -6.31 -0.32
C ALA A 286 -20.86 -7.25 0.54
N ASN A 287 -21.06 -8.48 0.07
CA ASN A 287 -21.78 -9.54 0.77
C ASN A 287 -20.86 -10.42 1.65
N GLY A 288 -19.58 -10.09 1.74
CA GLY A 288 -18.58 -10.77 2.59
C GLY A 288 -17.46 -11.42 1.79
N ARG A 289 -16.30 -11.48 2.40
CA ARG A 289 -15.03 -11.99 1.81
C ARG A 289 -15.13 -13.45 1.38
N SER A 290 -15.93 -14.27 2.08
CA SER A 290 -16.13 -15.69 1.77
C SER A 290 -16.68 -15.93 0.36
N ASN A 291 -17.34 -14.93 -0.24
CA ASN A 291 -17.93 -15.02 -1.58
C ASN A 291 -16.91 -14.86 -2.72
N TYR A 292 -15.65 -14.57 -2.40
CA TYR A 292 -14.57 -14.48 -3.39
C TYR A 292 -13.40 -15.36 -2.97
N PRO A 293 -12.99 -16.36 -3.78
CA PRO A 293 -12.03 -17.39 -3.39
C PRO A 293 -10.73 -16.84 -2.83
N PHE A 294 -10.13 -15.85 -3.49
CA PHE A 294 -8.89 -15.22 -3.03
C PHE A 294 -9.04 -14.55 -1.65
N CYS A 295 -10.21 -13.97 -1.34
CA CYS A 295 -10.43 -13.21 -0.12
C CYS A 295 -10.95 -14.05 1.06
N LYS A 296 -11.38 -15.28 0.82
CA LYS A 296 -12.08 -16.15 1.78
C LYS A 296 -11.37 -16.29 3.13
N GLY A 297 -10.04 -16.37 3.12
CA GLY A 297 -9.26 -16.53 4.35
C GLY A 297 -8.44 -15.30 4.73
N CYS A 298 -8.65 -14.15 4.09
CA CYS A 298 -7.85 -12.97 4.33
C CYS A 298 -8.17 -12.29 5.67
N ASP A 299 -7.15 -12.00 6.47
CA ASP A 299 -7.24 -11.34 7.77
C ASP A 299 -6.90 -9.85 7.74
N PHE A 300 -6.73 -9.26 6.54
CA PHE A 300 -6.39 -7.84 6.41
C PHE A 300 -7.50 -6.93 6.94
N VAL A 301 -7.12 -5.97 7.79
CA VAL A 301 -7.98 -4.89 8.28
C VAL A 301 -7.29 -3.56 8.04
N ASP A 302 -7.89 -2.68 7.26
CA ASP A 302 -7.34 -1.35 7.03
C ASP A 302 -7.56 -0.42 8.24
N ALA A 303 -6.57 0.42 8.50
CA ALA A 303 -6.63 1.42 9.57
C ALA A 303 -6.11 2.81 9.13
N GLY A 304 -5.74 2.95 7.86
CA GLY A 304 -4.96 4.08 7.39
C GLY A 304 -5.76 5.15 6.63
N ILE A 305 -5.17 5.59 5.51
CA ILE A 305 -5.70 6.68 4.67
C ILE A 305 -7.10 6.42 4.12
N ARG A 306 -7.44 5.14 3.88
CA ARG A 306 -8.77 4.75 3.36
C ARG A 306 -9.88 5.11 4.34
N ASN A 307 -9.68 4.86 5.63
CA ASN A 307 -10.66 5.25 6.65
C ASN A 307 -10.86 6.77 6.72
N MET A 308 -9.81 7.55 6.51
CA MET A 308 -9.91 9.01 6.44
C MET A 308 -10.70 9.44 5.20
N PHE A 309 -10.36 8.87 4.04
CA PHE A 309 -11.06 9.11 2.78
C PHE A 309 -12.55 8.76 2.90
N ILE A 310 -12.88 7.55 3.37
CA ILE A 310 -14.26 7.09 3.55
C ILE A 310 -15.05 8.06 4.45
N LYS A 311 -14.49 8.49 5.57
CA LYS A 311 -15.12 9.46 6.46
C LYS A 311 -15.37 10.82 5.80
N GLN A 312 -14.48 11.25 4.90
CA GLN A 312 -14.67 12.48 4.14
C GLN A 312 -15.81 12.37 3.12
N GLN A 313 -15.94 11.20 2.47
CA GLN A 313 -17.01 10.98 1.49
C GLN A 313 -18.41 10.82 2.13
N LEU A 314 -18.48 10.47 3.39
CA LEU A 314 -19.71 10.29 4.16
C LEU A 314 -20.20 11.56 4.89
N LYS A 315 -19.45 12.65 4.81
CA LYS A 315 -19.84 13.99 5.31
C LYS A 315 -20.66 14.75 4.26
#